data_d8fb4362132ad503f34661ec61f27322
#
_entry.id   d8fb4362132ad503f34661ec61f27322
#
_cell.length_a   1.000
_cell.length_b   1.000
_cell.length_c   1.000
_cell.angle_alpha   90.00
_cell.angle_beta   90.00
_cell.angle_gamma   90.00
#
_symmetry.space_group_name_H-M   'P 1'
#
loop_
_entity.id
_entity.type
_entity.pdbx_description
1 polymer ?
#
loop_
_entity_poly.entity_id
_entity_poly.type
_entity_poly.pdbx_seq_one_letter_code
_entity_poly.pdbx_strand_id
1 'polypeptide(L)'
;MFKISLDNLDYDGTPHKAKFGVFHDIVTPPDPYNCPKNDRMFSRFFYVTKGQIIFNKDTENKVVGNAGDIIYLPNDITYISEWNTKETGEYISLHFLLEEFYITLPDKLCIAITDKDGRYLEMFEKALATFNSGAPGYKLDLLAQLYKIMHRMYSDTNYKNIKSDYRNIYKGILYLENNYIEEITVEHLAKMCNMSQCNFRRYFKKYSDMSPITYRNYLRIIKARDLLQTGEYNVTEAAAAVNIPDNCYFHKLFRQFLGCTPKSTVDTP
;
A
#
# COMPACT_ATOMS: atom_id res chain seq x y z
N MET A 1 -1.37 0.78 7.52
CA MET A 1 -2.55 0.01 7.11
C MET A 1 -3.36 0.86 6.15
N PHE A 2 -3.65 0.37 4.94
CA PHE A 2 -4.34 1.13 3.91
C PHE A 2 -5.86 0.90 4.03
N LYS A 3 -6.64 1.95 4.21
CA LYS A 3 -8.10 1.86 4.26
C LYS A 3 -8.71 2.69 3.13
N ILE A 4 -9.42 2.09 2.21
CA ILE A 4 -10.35 2.83 1.37
C ILE A 4 -11.71 2.68 2.02
N SER A 5 -12.24 3.77 2.54
CA SER A 5 -13.65 3.89 2.82
C SER A 5 -14.29 4.48 1.58
N LEU A 6 -15.19 3.73 0.96
CA LEU A 6 -16.04 4.23 -0.11
C LEU A 6 -17.23 5.04 0.44
N ASP A 7 -17.33 5.14 1.77
CA ASP A 7 -18.45 5.80 2.45
C ASP A 7 -18.42 7.32 2.33
N ASN A 8 -17.30 7.88 1.79
CA ASN A 8 -17.09 9.31 1.58
C ASN A 8 -16.91 9.64 0.10
N LEU A 9 -17.79 9.13 -0.76
CA LEU A 9 -17.87 9.57 -2.14
C LEU A 9 -18.65 10.87 -2.22
N ASP A 10 -18.10 11.90 -2.86
CA ASP A 10 -18.87 13.07 -3.22
C ASP A 10 -19.76 12.79 -4.43
N TYR A 11 -20.65 13.76 -4.75
CA TYR A 11 -21.62 13.65 -5.85
C TYR A 11 -20.98 13.38 -7.22
N ASP A 12 -19.70 13.67 -7.41
CA ASP A 12 -18.96 13.39 -8.64
C ASP A 12 -18.28 12.01 -8.61
N GLY A 13 -18.52 11.22 -7.56
CA GLY A 13 -18.04 9.84 -7.43
C GLY A 13 -16.57 9.74 -6.99
N THR A 14 -15.97 10.79 -6.47
CA THR A 14 -14.61 10.76 -5.92
C THR A 14 -14.60 10.64 -4.40
N PRO A 15 -13.70 9.84 -3.82
CA PRO A 15 -13.45 9.90 -2.38
C PRO A 15 -13.10 11.34 -1.97
N HIS A 16 -13.78 11.90 -0.99
CA HIS A 16 -13.59 13.28 -0.53
C HIS A 16 -12.14 13.63 -0.21
N LYS A 17 -11.35 12.63 0.09
CA LYS A 17 -9.99 12.79 0.57
C LYS A 17 -8.92 12.34 -0.43
N ALA A 18 -9.30 11.94 -1.64
CA ALA A 18 -8.35 11.59 -2.68
C ALA A 18 -8.19 12.76 -3.67
N LYS A 19 -6.97 13.26 -3.79
CA LYS A 19 -6.61 14.29 -4.78
C LYS A 19 -5.65 13.67 -5.78
N PHE A 20 -5.86 14.00 -7.05
CA PHE A 20 -5.06 13.48 -8.17
C PHE A 20 -4.63 14.61 -9.09
N GLY A 21 -3.47 14.42 -9.71
CA GLY A 21 -3.00 15.19 -10.84
C GLY A 21 -2.13 14.31 -11.72
N VAL A 22 -2.26 14.45 -13.03
CA VAL A 22 -1.36 13.78 -13.97
C VAL A 22 -0.77 14.83 -14.88
N PHE A 23 0.54 14.88 -14.94
CA PHE A 23 1.29 15.90 -15.65
C PHE A 23 2.26 15.23 -16.61
N HIS A 24 2.34 15.78 -17.81
CA HIS A 24 3.37 15.47 -18.79
C HIS A 24 4.11 16.77 -19.09
N ASP A 25 5.43 16.72 -19.05
CA ASP A 25 6.24 17.91 -19.36
C ASP A 25 7.51 17.55 -20.11
N ILE A 26 7.99 18.52 -20.90
CA ILE A 26 9.22 18.48 -21.68
C ILE A 26 10.13 19.57 -21.14
N VAL A 27 11.24 19.17 -20.56
CA VAL A 27 12.16 20.08 -19.88
C VAL A 27 13.42 20.28 -20.69
N THR A 28 13.82 21.54 -20.89
CA THR A 28 15.09 21.88 -21.56
C THR A 28 16.17 22.14 -20.51
N PRO A 29 17.23 21.31 -20.46
CA PRO A 29 18.32 21.52 -19.52
C PRO A 29 19.16 22.78 -19.86
N PRO A 30 19.85 23.40 -18.85
CA PRO A 30 19.74 23.05 -17.43
C PRO A 30 18.52 23.73 -16.79
N ASP A 31 17.69 22.94 -16.13
CA ASP A 31 16.55 23.45 -15.38
C ASP A 31 16.55 22.81 -13.97
N PRO A 32 17.29 23.39 -13.02
CA PRO A 32 17.27 22.93 -11.65
C PRO A 32 15.90 23.27 -11.01
N TYR A 33 15.20 22.26 -10.56
CA TYR A 33 13.93 22.39 -9.88
C TYR A 33 14.10 22.20 -8.37
N ASN A 34 13.68 23.19 -7.60
CA ASN A 34 13.59 23.10 -6.15
C ASN A 34 12.13 22.93 -5.75
N CYS A 35 11.80 21.77 -5.18
CA CYS A 35 10.42 21.42 -4.86
C CYS A 35 9.75 22.44 -3.92
N PRO A 36 8.75 23.21 -4.37
CA PRO A 36 8.07 24.20 -3.55
C PRO A 36 7.20 23.54 -2.47
N LYS A 37 6.88 24.29 -1.39
CA LYS A 37 6.06 23.78 -0.28
C LYS A 37 4.71 23.20 -0.73
N ASN A 38 4.06 23.84 -1.69
CA ASN A 38 2.74 23.42 -2.17
C ASN A 38 2.76 22.08 -2.89
N ASP A 39 3.87 21.73 -3.51
CA ASP A 39 4.04 20.46 -4.22
C ASP A 39 4.33 19.30 -3.30
N ARG A 40 4.70 19.54 -2.04
CA ARG A 40 4.99 18.51 -1.04
C ARG A 40 3.76 17.80 -0.50
N MET A 41 2.56 18.32 -0.79
CA MET A 41 1.31 17.70 -0.34
C MET A 41 1.01 16.36 -1.00
N PHE A 42 1.65 16.04 -2.13
CA PHE A 42 1.35 14.87 -2.92
C PHE A 42 2.52 13.89 -2.95
N SER A 43 2.21 12.62 -2.77
CA SER A 43 3.09 11.54 -3.22
C SER A 43 3.03 11.45 -4.75
N ARG A 44 4.11 11.00 -5.38
CA ARG A 44 4.21 10.97 -6.85
C ARG A 44 4.87 9.69 -7.31
N PHE A 45 4.33 9.16 -8.42
CA PHE A 45 5.08 8.27 -9.30
C PHE A 45 5.51 9.08 -10.51
N PHE A 46 6.81 9.24 -10.68
CA PHE A 46 7.45 10.04 -11.73
C PHE A 46 8.10 9.08 -12.73
N TYR A 47 7.51 8.94 -13.90
CA TYR A 47 8.01 8.09 -14.97
C TYR A 47 8.88 8.92 -15.92
N VAL A 48 10.15 8.60 -16.03
CA VAL A 48 11.08 9.23 -16.98
C VAL A 48 10.87 8.60 -18.36
N THR A 49 10.30 9.35 -19.30
CA THR A 49 10.06 8.87 -20.66
C THR A 49 11.29 9.11 -21.57
N LYS A 50 12.04 10.20 -21.31
CA LYS A 50 13.24 10.52 -22.07
C LYS A 50 14.28 11.25 -21.18
N GLY A 51 15.56 10.97 -21.43
CA GLY A 51 16.68 11.67 -20.77
C GLY A 51 17.09 11.03 -19.44
N GLN A 52 17.80 11.80 -18.63
CA GLN A 52 18.26 11.44 -17.30
C GLN A 52 18.01 12.58 -16.32
N ILE A 53 17.42 12.29 -15.18
CA ILE A 53 17.18 13.22 -14.11
C ILE A 53 17.98 12.82 -12.86
N ILE A 54 18.53 13.78 -12.14
CA ILE A 54 19.26 13.58 -10.90
C ILE A 54 18.54 14.31 -9.79
N PHE A 55 18.17 13.58 -8.75
CA PHE A 55 17.64 14.12 -7.52
C PHE A 55 18.73 14.20 -6.47
N ASN A 56 18.79 15.31 -5.72
CA ASN A 56 19.67 15.53 -4.59
C ASN A 56 21.15 15.24 -4.90
N LYS A 57 21.66 15.75 -6.01
CA LYS A 57 22.94 15.44 -6.65
C LYS A 57 24.14 15.40 -5.69
N ASP A 58 24.20 16.37 -4.79
CA ASP A 58 25.35 16.58 -3.92
C ASP A 58 25.13 16.05 -2.49
N THR A 59 24.23 15.09 -2.33
CA THR A 59 23.87 14.50 -1.03
C THR A 59 23.99 12.97 -1.04
N GLU A 60 24.02 12.38 0.17
CA GLU A 60 23.96 10.92 0.34
C GLU A 60 22.65 10.31 -0.18
N ASN A 61 21.60 11.13 -0.31
CA ASN A 61 20.30 10.71 -0.80
C ASN A 61 20.13 10.94 -2.32
N LYS A 62 21.25 10.96 -3.05
CA LYS A 62 21.25 11.09 -4.51
C LYS A 62 20.53 9.91 -5.17
N VAL A 63 19.58 10.23 -6.06
CA VAL A 63 18.90 9.26 -6.92
C VAL A 63 19.04 9.69 -8.37
N VAL A 64 19.43 8.78 -9.25
CA VAL A 64 19.55 9.00 -10.70
C VAL A 64 18.48 8.19 -11.40
N GLY A 65 17.56 8.86 -12.11
CA GLY A 65 16.53 8.24 -12.92
C GLY A 65 16.86 8.34 -14.41
N ASN A 66 16.79 7.25 -15.10
CA ASN A 66 16.98 7.15 -16.56
C ASN A 66 15.64 6.90 -17.25
N ALA A 67 15.60 7.08 -18.57
CA ALA A 67 14.42 6.70 -19.35
C ALA A 67 13.99 5.25 -19.06
N GLY A 68 12.71 5.07 -18.77
CA GLY A 68 12.12 3.81 -18.29
C GLY A 68 12.05 3.66 -16.77
N ASP A 69 12.71 4.51 -15.98
CA ASP A 69 12.61 4.45 -14.52
C ASP A 69 11.36 5.16 -14.02
N ILE A 70 10.70 4.53 -13.05
CA ILE A 70 9.63 5.14 -12.25
C ILE A 70 10.20 5.46 -10.89
N ILE A 71 10.19 6.74 -10.54
CA ILE A 71 10.72 7.26 -9.29
C ILE A 71 9.54 7.54 -8.36
N TYR A 72 9.60 7.02 -7.14
CA TYR A 72 8.65 7.37 -6.10
C TYR A 72 9.17 8.55 -5.29
N LEU A 73 8.35 9.59 -5.21
CA LEU A 73 8.57 10.77 -4.38
C LEU A 73 7.46 10.82 -3.32
N PRO A 74 7.79 10.58 -2.04
CA PRO A 74 6.82 10.73 -0.95
C PRO A 74 6.31 12.16 -0.83
N ASN A 75 5.13 12.33 -0.21
CA ASN A 75 4.71 13.63 0.28
C ASN A 75 5.64 14.13 1.40
N ASP A 76 5.59 15.41 1.69
CA ASP A 76 6.32 16.10 2.77
C ASP A 76 7.86 16.05 2.70
N ILE A 77 8.45 15.56 1.61
CA ILE A 77 9.90 15.60 1.41
C ILE A 77 10.34 16.85 0.65
N THR A 78 11.58 17.28 0.92
CA THR A 78 12.28 18.27 0.12
C THR A 78 13.26 17.60 -0.81
N TYR A 79 13.34 18.07 -2.05
CA TYR A 79 14.36 17.62 -2.99
C TYR A 79 14.72 18.72 -3.97
N ILE A 80 15.89 18.61 -4.56
CA ILE A 80 16.33 19.38 -5.72
C ILE A 80 16.53 18.37 -6.85
N SER A 81 16.01 18.67 -8.03
CA SER A 81 16.24 17.85 -9.20
C SER A 81 16.83 18.68 -10.34
N GLU A 82 17.65 18.05 -11.14
CA GLU A 82 18.20 18.62 -12.37
C GLU A 82 18.24 17.57 -13.48
N TRP A 83 18.04 18.01 -14.71
CA TRP A 83 18.19 17.14 -15.86
C TRP A 83 19.65 17.11 -16.32
N ASN A 84 20.21 15.91 -16.42
CA ASN A 84 21.56 15.64 -16.90
C ASN A 84 21.51 15.02 -18.31
N THR A 85 21.05 15.80 -19.26
CA THR A 85 20.96 15.39 -20.67
C THR A 85 21.36 16.55 -21.56
N LYS A 86 21.90 16.25 -22.76
CA LYS A 86 22.20 17.26 -23.78
C LYS A 86 20.97 17.65 -24.59
N GLU A 87 19.95 16.82 -24.53
CA GLU A 87 18.67 17.01 -25.17
C GLU A 87 17.59 17.32 -24.15
N THR A 88 16.34 17.44 -24.60
CA THR A 88 15.18 17.60 -23.73
C THR A 88 14.97 16.37 -22.83
N GLY A 89 14.69 16.60 -21.57
CA GLY A 89 14.13 15.60 -20.66
C GLY A 89 12.62 15.53 -20.82
N GLU A 90 12.03 14.37 -20.59
CA GLU A 90 10.57 14.19 -20.71
C GLU A 90 10.08 13.21 -19.65
N TYR A 91 8.91 13.49 -19.06
CA TYR A 91 8.34 12.65 -18.01
C TYR A 91 6.81 12.71 -17.98
N ILE A 92 6.22 11.68 -17.38
CA ILE A 92 4.81 11.67 -16.94
C ILE A 92 4.80 11.51 -15.42
N SER A 93 4.17 12.43 -14.70
CA SER A 93 4.07 12.39 -13.24
C SER A 93 2.63 12.20 -12.79
N LEU A 94 2.38 11.13 -12.05
CA LEU A 94 1.10 10.84 -11.41
C LEU A 94 1.17 11.28 -9.96
N HIS A 95 0.49 12.36 -9.62
CA HIS A 95 0.38 12.91 -8.28
C HIS A 95 -0.85 12.36 -7.58
N PHE A 96 -0.70 11.94 -6.33
CA PHE A 96 -1.81 11.43 -5.53
C PHE A 96 -1.64 11.77 -4.05
N LEU A 97 -2.75 12.03 -3.41
CA LEU A 97 -2.87 12.10 -1.96
C LEU A 97 -3.93 11.08 -1.56
N LEU A 98 -3.55 10.12 -0.75
CA LEU A 98 -4.43 9.09 -0.21
C LEU A 98 -4.26 9.14 1.31
N GLU A 99 -5.34 9.36 2.05
CA GLU A 99 -5.25 9.60 3.49
C GLU A 99 -5.00 8.35 4.33
N GLU A 100 -5.38 7.17 3.85
CA GLU A 100 -5.08 5.90 4.53
C GLU A 100 -4.74 4.82 3.51
N PHE A 101 -3.59 4.19 3.70
CA PHE A 101 -3.13 3.13 2.81
C PHE A 101 -2.88 1.80 3.53
N TYR A 102 -3.36 0.68 2.97
CA TYR A 102 -2.95 -0.67 3.38
C TYR A 102 -1.58 -1.09 2.80
N ILE A 103 -1.01 -0.31 1.89
CA ILE A 103 0.29 -0.55 1.28
C ILE A 103 1.29 0.40 1.93
N THR A 104 2.31 -0.12 2.59
CA THR A 104 3.42 0.70 3.07
C THR A 104 4.26 1.14 1.87
N LEU A 105 4.23 2.42 1.58
CA LEU A 105 5.12 3.04 0.60
C LEU A 105 6.42 3.48 1.30
N PRO A 106 7.55 3.56 0.59
CA PRO A 106 8.78 4.07 1.16
C PRO A 106 8.62 5.49 1.74
N ASP A 107 9.32 5.80 2.80
CA ASP A 107 9.37 7.12 3.42
C ASP A 107 10.36 8.08 2.76
N LYS A 108 11.10 7.61 1.75
CA LYS A 108 12.13 8.37 1.04
C LYS A 108 12.04 8.20 -0.47
N LEU A 109 12.57 9.18 -1.18
CA LEU A 109 12.72 9.17 -2.62
C LEU A 109 13.57 7.99 -3.09
N CYS A 110 13.06 7.21 -4.04
CA CYS A 110 13.76 6.04 -4.56
C CYS A 110 13.24 5.66 -5.96
N ILE A 111 14.03 4.87 -6.67
CA ILE A 111 13.53 4.19 -7.88
C ILE A 111 12.56 3.10 -7.41
N ALA A 112 11.29 3.24 -7.81
CA ALA A 112 10.26 2.26 -7.50
C ALA A 112 10.42 1.01 -8.36
N ILE A 113 10.60 1.19 -9.68
CA ILE A 113 10.81 0.11 -10.65
C ILE A 113 11.35 0.68 -11.96
N THR A 114 12.02 -0.16 -12.76
CA THR A 114 12.40 0.15 -14.13
C THR A 114 11.49 -0.61 -15.10
N ASP A 115 10.82 0.10 -15.98
CA ASP A 115 9.98 -0.46 -17.06
C ASP A 115 10.87 -1.06 -18.15
N LYS A 116 10.79 -2.38 -18.33
CA LYS A 116 11.63 -3.09 -19.30
C LYS A 116 10.92 -3.41 -20.62
N ASP A 117 9.60 -3.31 -20.60
CA ASP A 117 8.76 -3.79 -21.69
C ASP A 117 7.68 -2.79 -22.14
N GLY A 118 7.73 -1.55 -21.63
CA GLY A 118 6.82 -0.46 -22.02
C GLY A 118 5.43 -0.54 -21.40
N ARG A 119 5.14 -1.55 -20.58
CA ARG A 119 3.80 -1.75 -20.02
C ARG A 119 3.42 -0.71 -18.96
N TYR A 120 4.40 -0.17 -18.25
CA TYR A 120 4.13 0.95 -17.36
C TYR A 120 3.92 2.24 -18.13
N LEU A 121 4.66 2.45 -19.20
CA LEU A 121 4.44 3.60 -20.09
C LEU A 121 2.98 3.66 -20.56
N GLU A 122 2.45 2.54 -21.08
CA GLU A 122 1.04 2.45 -21.49
C GLU A 122 0.07 2.80 -20.37
N MET A 123 0.37 2.38 -19.12
CA MET A 123 -0.48 2.69 -17.96
C MET A 123 -0.42 4.19 -17.59
N PHE A 124 0.75 4.82 -17.67
CA PHE A 124 0.92 6.24 -17.38
C PHE A 124 0.30 7.11 -18.49
N GLU A 125 0.47 6.75 -19.76
CA GLU A 125 -0.17 7.43 -20.90
C GLU A 125 -1.70 7.35 -20.80
N LYS A 126 -2.22 6.19 -20.42
CA LYS A 126 -3.66 6.02 -20.19
C LYS A 126 -4.15 6.91 -19.02
N ALA A 127 -3.41 7.01 -17.94
CA ALA A 127 -3.75 7.88 -16.82
C ALA A 127 -3.75 9.36 -17.25
N LEU A 128 -2.76 9.76 -18.04
CA LEU A 128 -2.68 11.11 -18.63
C LEU A 128 -3.88 11.40 -19.54
N ALA A 129 -4.22 10.49 -20.43
CA ALA A 129 -5.38 10.62 -21.31
C ALA A 129 -6.70 10.70 -20.54
N THR A 130 -6.86 9.88 -19.48
CA THR A 130 -8.04 9.92 -18.61
C THR A 130 -8.13 11.27 -17.88
N PHE A 131 -7.03 11.77 -17.34
CA PHE A 131 -7.00 13.08 -16.64
C PHE A 131 -7.36 14.22 -17.61
N ASN A 132 -6.78 14.24 -18.80
CA ASN A 132 -7.01 15.27 -19.82
C ASN A 132 -8.43 15.23 -20.41
N SER A 133 -9.10 14.07 -20.37
CA SER A 133 -10.46 13.94 -20.88
C SER A 133 -11.49 14.75 -20.09
N GLY A 134 -11.28 14.90 -18.77
CA GLY A 134 -12.25 15.51 -17.86
C GLY A 134 -13.65 14.87 -17.88
N ALA A 135 -13.77 13.65 -18.43
CA ALA A 135 -15.04 12.96 -18.59
C ALA A 135 -15.70 12.68 -17.22
N PRO A 136 -17.04 12.62 -17.13
CA PRO A 136 -17.71 12.26 -15.88
C PRO A 136 -17.14 10.97 -15.28
N GLY A 137 -16.78 10.99 -14.01
CA GLY A 137 -16.18 9.84 -13.32
C GLY A 137 -14.68 9.62 -13.56
N TYR A 138 -13.98 10.49 -14.32
CA TYR A 138 -12.55 10.34 -14.61
C TYR A 138 -11.67 10.17 -13.37
N LYS A 139 -12.04 10.79 -12.24
CA LYS A 139 -11.30 10.67 -10.99
C LYS A 139 -11.39 9.26 -10.40
N LEU A 140 -12.54 8.57 -10.51
CA LEU A 140 -12.67 7.16 -10.12
C LEU A 140 -11.83 6.25 -11.03
N ASP A 141 -11.81 6.54 -12.33
CA ASP A 141 -10.99 5.77 -13.28
C ASP A 141 -9.50 5.99 -13.00
N LEU A 142 -9.07 7.21 -12.67
CA LEU A 142 -7.71 7.49 -12.23
C LEU A 142 -7.35 6.73 -10.94
N LEU A 143 -8.25 6.66 -9.97
CA LEU A 143 -8.04 5.89 -8.75
C LEU A 143 -7.86 4.40 -9.07
N ALA A 144 -8.72 3.84 -9.92
CA ALA A 144 -8.60 2.46 -10.37
C ALA A 144 -7.28 2.21 -11.12
N GLN A 145 -6.83 3.15 -11.95
CA GLN A 145 -5.55 3.06 -12.66
C GLN A 145 -4.36 3.16 -11.70
N LEU A 146 -4.39 4.06 -10.71
CA LEU A 146 -3.36 4.16 -9.68
C LEU A 146 -3.20 2.81 -8.94
N TYR A 147 -4.32 2.19 -8.52
CA TYR A 147 -4.25 0.88 -7.86
C TYR A 147 -3.73 -0.22 -8.78
N LYS A 148 -4.06 -0.21 -10.06
CA LYS A 148 -3.50 -1.15 -11.03
C LYS A 148 -1.99 -0.98 -11.18
N ILE A 149 -1.51 0.27 -11.25
CA ILE A 149 -0.07 0.57 -11.29
C ILE A 149 0.62 0.06 -10.03
N MET A 150 0.09 0.40 -8.85
CA MET A 150 0.64 -0.04 -7.57
C MET A 150 0.62 -1.57 -7.40
N HIS A 151 -0.49 -2.21 -7.77
CA HIS A 151 -0.61 -3.67 -7.75
C HIS A 151 0.44 -4.32 -8.67
N ARG A 152 0.65 -3.76 -9.86
CA ARG A 152 1.65 -4.26 -10.78
C ARG A 152 3.06 -4.05 -10.23
N MET A 153 3.39 -2.86 -9.72
CA MET A 153 4.69 -2.60 -9.08
C MET A 153 4.94 -3.58 -7.93
N TYR A 154 3.94 -3.80 -7.08
CA TYR A 154 4.01 -4.79 -6.01
C TYR A 154 4.27 -6.20 -6.56
N SER A 155 3.55 -6.59 -7.60
CA SER A 155 3.72 -7.90 -8.22
C SER A 155 5.11 -8.06 -8.83
N ASP A 156 5.58 -7.09 -9.61
CA ASP A 156 6.86 -7.16 -10.33
C ASP A 156 8.07 -7.05 -9.38
N THR A 157 7.97 -6.26 -8.29
CA THR A 157 9.02 -6.15 -7.27
C THR A 157 9.05 -7.36 -6.34
N ASN A 158 7.88 -7.90 -5.99
CA ASN A 158 7.77 -9.02 -5.07
C ASN A 158 7.74 -10.38 -5.78
N TYR A 159 7.48 -10.44 -7.10
CA TYR A 159 7.47 -11.70 -7.85
C TYR A 159 8.80 -12.44 -7.77
N LYS A 160 9.93 -11.73 -7.64
CA LYS A 160 11.25 -12.33 -7.36
C LYS A 160 11.44 -12.70 -5.89
N ASN A 161 10.72 -12.04 -4.97
CA ASN A 161 10.78 -12.24 -3.52
C ASN A 161 9.63 -13.10 -2.97
N ILE A 162 8.52 -13.23 -3.71
CA ILE A 162 7.56 -14.31 -3.52
C ILE A 162 8.23 -15.57 -4.09
N LYS A 163 9.42 -15.88 -3.53
CA LYS A 163 10.05 -17.18 -3.69
C LYS A 163 9.01 -18.25 -3.37
N SER A 164 9.23 -19.40 -3.95
CA SER A 164 8.50 -20.66 -3.77
C SER A 164 7.84 -20.88 -2.40
N ASP A 165 8.40 -20.28 -1.36
CA ASP A 165 7.99 -20.37 0.04
C ASP A 165 6.57 -19.83 0.29
N TYR A 166 6.22 -18.66 -0.28
CA TYR A 166 4.88 -18.07 -0.14
C TYR A 166 3.82 -18.80 -0.95
N ARG A 167 4.15 -19.18 -2.18
CA ARG A 167 3.25 -19.96 -3.02
C ARG A 167 2.89 -21.28 -2.33
N ASN A 168 3.85 -21.84 -1.62
CA ASN A 168 3.67 -23.12 -0.91
C ASN A 168 2.76 -23.00 0.32
N ILE A 169 2.68 -21.82 0.98
CA ILE A 169 1.83 -21.61 2.16
C ILE A 169 0.57 -20.78 1.87
N TYR A 170 0.41 -20.26 0.65
CA TYR A 170 -0.67 -19.35 0.28
C TYR A 170 -2.07 -19.92 0.58
N LYS A 171 -2.29 -21.22 0.29
CA LYS A 171 -3.57 -21.86 0.59
C LYS A 171 -3.89 -21.86 2.08
N GLY A 172 -2.89 -22.11 2.92
CA GLY A 172 -3.05 -22.07 4.37
C GLY A 172 -3.26 -20.67 4.93
N ILE A 173 -2.59 -19.66 4.34
CA ILE A 173 -2.81 -18.25 4.70
C ILE A 173 -4.25 -17.85 4.38
N LEU A 174 -4.67 -18.06 3.14
CA LEU A 174 -6.01 -17.70 2.66
C LEU A 174 -7.11 -18.39 3.48
N TYR A 175 -6.91 -19.68 3.80
CA TYR A 175 -7.86 -20.42 4.65
C TYR A 175 -7.93 -19.81 6.05
N LEU A 176 -6.79 -19.48 6.66
CA LEU A 176 -6.73 -18.88 7.98
C LEU A 176 -7.40 -17.50 8.00
N GLU A 177 -7.19 -16.67 6.98
CA GLU A 177 -7.76 -15.33 6.85
C GLU A 177 -9.27 -15.35 6.65
N ASN A 178 -9.80 -16.36 5.97
CA ASN A 178 -11.25 -16.49 5.76
C ASN A 178 -11.98 -17.19 6.91
N ASN A 179 -11.27 -17.95 7.75
CA ASN A 179 -11.88 -18.80 8.78
C ASN A 179 -11.30 -18.57 10.18
N TYR A 180 -10.69 -17.40 10.45
CA TYR A 180 -9.99 -17.12 11.71
C TYR A 180 -10.86 -17.22 12.98
N ILE A 181 -12.18 -17.12 12.84
CA ILE A 181 -13.14 -17.32 13.94
C ILE A 181 -13.22 -18.80 14.35
N GLU A 182 -12.98 -19.72 13.42
CA GLU A 182 -13.03 -21.15 13.67
C GLU A 182 -11.81 -21.68 14.46
N GLU A 183 -11.97 -22.88 15.03
CA GLU A 183 -10.84 -23.60 15.64
C GLU A 183 -9.98 -24.24 14.56
N ILE A 184 -8.88 -23.58 14.21
CA ILE A 184 -7.94 -24.00 13.17
C ILE A 184 -6.65 -24.49 13.82
N THR A 185 -6.22 -25.69 13.46
CA THR A 185 -4.93 -26.24 13.88
C THR A 185 -3.84 -25.95 12.86
N VAL A 186 -2.61 -25.75 13.34
CA VAL A 186 -1.44 -25.61 12.46
C VAL A 186 -1.21 -26.85 11.60
N GLU A 187 -1.60 -28.03 12.12
CA GLU A 187 -1.54 -29.29 11.38
C GLU A 187 -2.44 -29.25 10.15
N HIS A 188 -3.68 -28.77 10.30
CA HIS A 188 -4.62 -28.64 9.19
C HIS A 188 -4.07 -27.71 8.10
N LEU A 189 -3.58 -26.53 8.49
CA LEU A 189 -2.98 -25.57 7.55
C LEU A 189 -1.75 -26.13 6.83
N ALA A 190 -0.90 -26.85 7.56
CA ALA A 190 0.29 -27.50 6.99
C ALA A 190 -0.07 -28.60 5.99
N LYS A 191 -1.08 -29.44 6.31
CA LYS A 191 -1.61 -30.46 5.39
C LYS A 191 -2.16 -29.86 4.10
N MET A 192 -2.92 -28.76 4.19
CA MET A 192 -3.43 -28.04 3.01
C MET A 192 -2.31 -27.54 2.10
N CYS A 193 -1.15 -27.26 2.68
CA CYS A 193 0.04 -26.81 1.97
C CYS A 193 1.03 -27.93 1.61
N ASN A 194 0.67 -29.20 1.82
CA ASN A 194 1.51 -30.36 1.57
C ASN A 194 2.89 -30.26 2.25
N MET A 195 2.95 -29.80 3.50
CA MET A 195 4.20 -29.67 4.24
C MET A 195 4.07 -30.07 5.72
N SER A 196 5.22 -30.20 6.40
CA SER A 196 5.25 -30.41 7.85
C SER A 196 4.83 -29.15 8.61
N GLN A 197 4.29 -29.33 9.82
CA GLN A 197 3.94 -28.20 10.70
C GLN A 197 5.15 -27.28 10.99
N CYS A 198 6.34 -27.86 11.14
CA CYS A 198 7.57 -27.11 11.39
C CYS A 198 7.90 -26.18 10.23
N ASN A 199 7.84 -26.68 8.99
CA ASN A 199 8.06 -25.88 7.79
C ASN A 199 6.98 -24.82 7.62
N PHE A 200 5.70 -25.17 7.83
CA PHE A 200 4.62 -24.21 7.76
C PHE A 200 4.82 -23.06 8.75
N ARG A 201 5.12 -23.33 10.02
CA ARG A 201 5.39 -22.30 11.03
C ARG A 201 6.57 -21.41 10.65
N ARG A 202 7.65 -21.99 10.12
CA ARG A 202 8.83 -21.24 9.69
C ARG A 202 8.51 -20.29 8.54
N TYR A 203 7.83 -20.78 7.52
CA TYR A 203 7.44 -19.96 6.36
C TYR A 203 6.39 -18.93 6.72
N PHE A 204 5.41 -19.30 7.54
CA PHE A 204 4.37 -18.38 8.00
C PHE A 204 4.95 -17.23 8.86
N LYS A 205 5.87 -17.54 9.78
CA LYS A 205 6.56 -16.51 10.57
C LYS A 205 7.37 -15.56 9.69
N LYS A 206 7.99 -16.06 8.62
CA LYS A 206 8.70 -15.24 7.64
C LYS A 206 7.77 -14.36 6.82
N TYR A 207 6.51 -14.76 6.68
CA TYR A 207 5.45 -14.00 6.01
C TYR A 207 4.88 -12.88 6.87
N SER A 208 4.51 -13.16 8.10
CA SER A 208 3.71 -12.27 8.96
C SER A 208 4.47 -11.76 10.18
N ASP A 209 5.74 -12.15 10.37
CA ASP A 209 6.52 -11.99 11.60
C ASP A 209 5.88 -12.60 12.86
N MET A 210 4.76 -13.29 12.68
CA MET A 210 3.96 -13.91 13.75
C MET A 210 3.85 -15.42 13.54
N SER A 211 3.54 -16.14 14.62
CA SER A 211 3.09 -17.53 14.49
C SER A 211 1.66 -17.58 13.89
N PRO A 212 1.25 -18.70 13.23
CA PRO A 212 -0.11 -18.82 12.69
C PRO A 212 -1.20 -18.58 13.74
N ILE A 213 -1.02 -19.05 14.96
CA ILE A 213 -1.97 -18.88 16.06
C ILE A 213 -2.00 -17.41 16.55
N THR A 214 -0.83 -16.78 16.66
CA THR A 214 -0.72 -15.36 17.03
C THR A 214 -1.40 -14.49 15.98
N TYR A 215 -1.19 -14.77 14.70
CA TYR A 215 -1.81 -14.06 13.59
C TYR A 215 -3.34 -14.25 13.57
N ARG A 216 -3.84 -15.49 13.81
CA ARG A 216 -5.28 -15.73 13.98
C ARG A 216 -5.86 -14.88 15.11
N ASN A 217 -5.21 -14.85 16.26
CA ASN A 217 -5.67 -14.02 17.37
C ASN A 217 -5.63 -12.53 17.06
N TYR A 218 -4.64 -12.06 16.31
CA TYR A 218 -4.59 -10.70 15.80
C TYR A 218 -5.81 -10.37 14.94
N LEU A 219 -6.17 -11.23 13.96
CA LEU A 219 -7.36 -11.03 13.12
C LEU A 219 -8.66 -11.00 13.94
N ARG A 220 -8.78 -11.88 14.94
CA ARG A 220 -9.92 -11.88 15.88
C ARG A 220 -10.04 -10.56 16.64
N ILE A 221 -8.93 -10.03 17.12
CA ILE A 221 -8.91 -8.75 17.87
C ILE A 221 -9.24 -7.57 16.95
N ILE A 222 -8.75 -7.54 15.72
CA ILE A 222 -9.14 -6.52 14.74
C ILE A 222 -10.65 -6.57 14.48
N LYS A 223 -11.20 -7.76 14.26
CA LYS A 223 -12.64 -7.92 14.07
C LYS A 223 -13.45 -7.49 15.30
N ALA A 224 -12.99 -7.84 16.50
CA ALA A 224 -13.64 -7.42 17.75
C ALA A 224 -13.64 -5.91 17.91
N ARG A 225 -12.53 -5.23 17.59
CA ARG A 225 -12.47 -3.76 17.56
C ARG A 225 -13.53 -3.18 16.63
N ASP A 226 -13.63 -3.73 15.42
CA ASP A 226 -14.60 -3.24 14.44
C ASP A 226 -16.05 -3.43 14.93
N LEU A 227 -16.35 -4.57 15.58
CA LEU A 227 -17.66 -4.82 16.21
C LEU A 227 -17.95 -3.82 17.35
N LEU A 228 -16.95 -3.55 18.20
CA LEU A 228 -17.10 -2.55 19.27
C LEU A 228 -17.36 -1.15 18.74
N GLN A 229 -16.74 -0.78 17.62
CA GLN A 229 -16.94 0.53 16.99
C GLN A 229 -18.31 0.73 16.37
N THR A 230 -19.06 -0.34 16.06
CA THR A 230 -20.46 -0.21 15.61
C THR A 230 -21.40 0.27 16.73
N GLY A 231 -20.99 0.11 17.99
CA GLY A 231 -21.86 0.38 19.16
C GLY A 231 -22.95 -0.68 19.41
N GLU A 232 -23.06 -1.68 18.56
CA GLU A 232 -24.05 -2.76 18.67
C GLU A 232 -23.61 -3.89 19.62
N TYR A 233 -22.31 -3.97 19.92
CA TYR A 233 -21.71 -5.03 20.71
C TYR A 233 -21.08 -4.47 21.98
N ASN A 234 -21.39 -5.05 23.12
CA ASN A 234 -20.59 -4.83 24.33
C ASN A 234 -19.29 -5.69 24.30
N VAL A 235 -18.38 -5.45 25.24
CA VAL A 235 -17.07 -6.11 25.26
C VAL A 235 -17.18 -7.65 25.33
N THR A 236 -18.12 -8.17 26.12
CA THR A 236 -18.33 -9.61 26.28
C THR A 236 -18.92 -10.23 25.02
N GLU A 237 -19.85 -9.56 24.39
CA GLU A 237 -20.46 -9.99 23.13
C GLU A 237 -19.44 -9.97 21.99
N ALA A 238 -18.63 -8.93 21.89
CA ALA A 238 -17.57 -8.83 20.88
C ALA A 238 -16.53 -9.95 21.07
N ALA A 239 -16.13 -10.24 22.30
CA ALA A 239 -15.22 -11.34 22.62
C ALA A 239 -15.78 -12.72 22.24
N ALA A 240 -17.05 -12.96 22.54
CA ALA A 240 -17.75 -14.17 22.14
C ALA A 240 -17.88 -14.31 20.63
N ALA A 241 -18.26 -13.22 19.93
CA ALA A 241 -18.41 -13.21 18.47
C ALA A 241 -17.14 -13.54 17.71
N VAL A 242 -15.96 -13.27 18.30
CA VAL A 242 -14.66 -13.63 17.70
C VAL A 242 -14.06 -14.92 18.28
N ASN A 243 -14.87 -15.70 18.97
CA ASN A 243 -14.46 -16.96 19.59
C ASN A 243 -13.27 -16.83 20.56
N ILE A 244 -13.31 -15.81 21.43
CA ILE A 244 -12.41 -15.60 22.58
C ILE A 244 -13.28 -15.30 23.83
N PRO A 245 -14.01 -16.31 24.35
CA PRO A 245 -14.99 -16.08 25.43
C PRO A 245 -14.35 -15.78 26.79
N ASP A 246 -13.08 -16.08 26.99
CA ASP A 246 -12.34 -15.69 28.20
C ASP A 246 -12.03 -14.20 28.16
N ASN A 247 -12.78 -13.43 28.93
CA ASN A 247 -12.63 -11.98 29.00
C ASN A 247 -11.22 -11.53 29.45
N CYS A 248 -10.58 -12.25 30.38
CA CYS A 248 -9.23 -11.90 30.85
C CYS A 248 -8.22 -12.06 29.72
N TYR A 249 -8.31 -13.18 29.00
CA TYR A 249 -7.46 -13.45 27.84
C TYR A 249 -7.75 -12.48 26.68
N PHE A 250 -9.03 -12.17 26.43
CA PHE A 250 -9.45 -11.18 25.43
C PHE A 250 -8.85 -9.80 25.73
N HIS A 251 -8.98 -9.28 26.95
CA HIS A 251 -8.40 -7.99 27.34
C HIS A 251 -6.87 -7.97 27.21
N LYS A 252 -6.19 -9.08 27.54
CA LYS A 252 -4.75 -9.21 27.37
C LYS A 252 -4.34 -9.11 25.90
N LEU A 253 -4.99 -9.86 25.02
CA LEU A 253 -4.72 -9.84 23.58
C LEU A 253 -5.05 -8.47 22.97
N PHE A 254 -6.16 -7.88 23.36
CA PHE A 254 -6.60 -6.58 22.85
C PHE A 254 -5.55 -5.50 23.16
N ARG A 255 -5.06 -5.46 24.41
CA ARG A 255 -4.00 -4.54 24.82
C ARG A 255 -2.66 -4.84 24.14
N GLN A 256 -2.35 -6.13 23.96
CA GLN A 256 -1.12 -6.55 23.28
C GLN A 256 -1.07 -6.10 21.81
N PHE A 257 -2.18 -6.21 21.06
CA PHE A 257 -2.19 -5.91 19.62
C PHE A 257 -2.56 -4.47 19.29
N LEU A 258 -3.37 -3.81 20.13
CA LEU A 258 -3.88 -2.47 19.84
C LEU A 258 -3.37 -1.39 20.79
N GLY A 259 -2.64 -1.76 21.85
CA GLY A 259 -2.09 -0.82 22.84
C GLY A 259 -3.12 -0.17 23.76
N CYS A 260 -4.41 -0.47 23.61
CA CYS A 260 -5.51 0.14 24.35
C CYS A 260 -6.45 -0.92 24.95
N THR A 261 -7.42 -0.49 25.76
CA THR A 261 -8.43 -1.40 26.31
C THR A 261 -9.64 -1.50 25.38
N PRO A 262 -10.40 -2.63 25.40
CA PRO A 262 -11.64 -2.71 24.59
C PRO A 262 -12.63 -1.59 24.91
N LYS A 263 -12.74 -1.18 26.17
CA LYS A 263 -13.66 -0.12 26.59
C LYS A 263 -13.29 1.24 26.01
N SER A 264 -12.00 1.58 25.96
CA SER A 264 -11.57 2.86 25.38
C SER A 264 -11.80 2.97 23.87
N THR A 265 -12.09 1.87 23.19
CA THR A 265 -12.40 1.86 21.76
C THR A 265 -13.86 2.24 21.49
N VAL A 266 -14.74 2.05 22.45
CA VAL A 266 -16.16 2.45 22.38
C VAL A 266 -16.32 3.94 22.65
N ASP A 267 -15.44 4.52 23.47
CA ASP A 267 -15.54 5.91 23.94
C ASP A 267 -14.84 6.92 22.99
N THR A 268 -14.28 6.46 21.87
CA THR A 268 -13.64 7.34 20.86
C THR A 268 -14.60 7.52 19.67
N PRO A 269 -15.17 8.73 19.48
CA PRO A 269 -16.11 9.04 18.40
C PRO A 269 -15.47 8.91 17.00
#